data_a4011d3abd83756936dacd170d12aea4
#
_entry.id   a4011d3abd83756936dacd170d12aea4
#
_cell.length_a   1.000
_cell.length_b   1.000
_cell.length_c   1.000
_cell.angle_alpha   90.00
_cell.angle_beta   90.00
_cell.angle_gamma   90.00
#
_symmetry.space_group_name_H-M   'P 1'
#
loop_
_entity.id
_entity.type
_entity.pdbx_description
1 polymer ?
#
loop_
_entity_poly.entity_id
_entity_poly.type
_entity_poly.pdbx_seq_one_letter_code
_entity_poly.pdbx_strand_id
1 'polypeptide(L)'
;ELFQSLNPFFVVFLTPVIMAIFASQRRRGKEPSTPKKIAIGMGIAALAFIVMAVGSYFANLPLHKDIIAVGTSPVKVTPFLLMLTYLILTVAELYISPLGISFVSKVAPPKYQGIMQGGWLGATALGNQLLVIGAILYESIPIWMTWTVFVVACTISMFTMIFMLKWLE
;
A
#
# COMPACT_ATOMS: atom_id res chain seq x y z
N GLU A 1 7.14 5.77 17.37
CA GLU A 1 6.39 4.60 17.88
C GLU A 1 4.87 4.84 17.89
N LEU A 2 4.37 5.99 18.40
CA LEU A 2 2.93 6.31 18.41
C LEU A 2 2.29 6.27 17.00
N PHE A 3 2.98 6.73 15.96
CA PHE A 3 2.46 6.72 14.60
C PHE A 3 2.37 5.31 13.99
N GLN A 4 3.22 4.38 14.40
CA GLN A 4 3.14 2.98 13.98
C GLN A 4 1.89 2.29 14.52
N SER A 5 1.42 2.70 15.72
CA SER A 5 0.18 2.18 16.33
C SER A 5 -1.08 2.65 15.62
N LEU A 6 -1.00 3.70 14.76
CA LEU A 6 -2.15 4.18 13.99
C LEU A 6 -2.61 3.16 12.95
N ASN A 7 -1.70 2.37 12.35
CA ASN A 7 -2.09 1.38 11.36
C ASN A 7 -2.99 0.29 11.95
N PRO A 8 -2.63 -0.43 13.03
CA PRO A 8 -3.53 -1.38 13.68
C PRO A 8 -4.85 -0.76 14.14
N PHE A 9 -4.80 0.48 14.65
CA PHE A 9 -6.00 1.21 15.05
C PHE A 9 -6.95 1.40 13.86
N PHE A 10 -6.45 1.93 12.75
CA PHE A 10 -7.26 2.12 11.54
C PHE A 10 -7.74 0.81 10.96
N VAL A 11 -6.94 -0.27 10.99
CA VAL A 11 -7.37 -1.60 10.54
C VAL A 11 -8.62 -2.05 11.29
N VAL A 12 -8.62 -1.96 12.62
CA VAL A 12 -9.76 -2.39 13.45
C VAL A 12 -11.02 -1.57 13.15
N PHE A 13 -10.90 -0.25 13.02
CA PHE A 13 -12.05 0.62 12.80
C PHE A 13 -12.52 0.64 11.34
N LEU A 14 -11.65 0.52 10.36
CA LEU A 14 -12.01 0.56 8.95
C LEU A 14 -12.49 -0.80 8.42
N THR A 15 -12.07 -1.92 9.02
CA THR A 15 -12.50 -3.25 8.58
C THR A 15 -14.02 -3.39 8.48
N PRO A 16 -14.83 -3.06 9.52
CA PRO A 16 -16.28 -3.18 9.42
C PRO A 16 -16.85 -2.25 8.34
N VAL A 17 -16.27 -1.06 8.14
CA VAL A 17 -16.71 -0.11 7.11
C VAL A 17 -16.47 -0.68 5.71
N ILE A 18 -15.28 -1.17 5.45
CA ILE A 18 -14.92 -1.79 4.15
C ILE A 18 -15.76 -3.05 3.89
N MET A 19 -15.98 -3.87 4.89
CA MET A 19 -16.85 -5.04 4.79
C MET A 19 -18.30 -4.65 4.49
N ALA A 20 -18.82 -3.58 5.09
CA ALA A 20 -20.14 -3.05 4.80
C ALA A 20 -20.25 -2.52 3.36
N ILE A 21 -19.21 -1.87 2.84
CA ILE A 21 -19.13 -1.43 1.45
C ILE A 21 -19.20 -2.64 0.51
N PHE A 22 -18.40 -3.69 0.76
CA PHE A 22 -18.43 -4.89 -0.07
C PHE A 22 -19.79 -5.60 0.00
N ALA A 23 -20.39 -5.69 1.17
CA ALA A 23 -21.73 -6.25 1.34
C ALA A 23 -22.80 -5.44 0.58
N SER A 24 -22.71 -4.13 0.61
CA SER A 24 -23.61 -3.25 -0.15
C SER A 24 -23.45 -3.40 -1.67
N GLN A 25 -22.23 -3.50 -2.15
CA GLN A 25 -21.94 -3.75 -3.58
C GLN A 25 -22.48 -5.11 -4.04
N ARG A 26 -22.33 -6.15 -3.20
CA ARG A 26 -22.87 -7.49 -3.43
C ARG A 26 -24.40 -7.48 -3.53
N ARG A 27 -25.07 -6.79 -2.61
CA ARG A 27 -26.54 -6.65 -2.62
C ARG A 27 -27.06 -5.94 -3.87
N ARG A 28 -26.28 -5.02 -4.43
CA ARG A 28 -26.61 -4.28 -5.66
C ARG A 28 -26.23 -5.03 -6.94
N GLY A 29 -25.66 -6.24 -6.86
CA GLY A 29 -25.18 -7.00 -8.00
C GLY A 29 -24.04 -6.33 -8.80
N LYS A 30 -23.37 -5.34 -8.20
CA LYS A 30 -22.27 -4.56 -8.82
C LYS A 30 -20.93 -4.83 -8.13
N GLU A 31 -20.78 -5.98 -7.49
CA GLU A 31 -19.53 -6.34 -6.82
C GLU A 31 -18.44 -6.59 -7.86
N PRO A 32 -17.31 -5.85 -7.82
CA PRO A 32 -16.17 -6.12 -8.69
C PRO A 32 -15.55 -7.47 -8.33
N SER A 33 -14.95 -8.14 -9.32
CA SER A 33 -14.21 -9.37 -9.08
C SER A 33 -13.07 -9.17 -8.08
N THR A 34 -12.64 -10.23 -7.43
CA THR A 34 -11.56 -10.16 -6.43
C THR A 34 -10.27 -9.56 -7.01
N PRO A 35 -9.80 -9.94 -8.23
CA PRO A 35 -8.65 -9.30 -8.85
C PRO A 35 -8.84 -7.79 -9.09
N LYS A 36 -10.04 -7.36 -9.48
CA LYS A 36 -10.37 -5.92 -9.65
C LYS A 36 -10.27 -5.16 -8.32
N LYS A 37 -10.74 -5.74 -7.23
CA LYS A 37 -10.62 -5.13 -5.89
C LYS A 37 -9.16 -4.97 -5.48
N ILE A 38 -8.32 -5.97 -5.78
CA ILE A 38 -6.87 -5.90 -5.52
C ILE A 38 -6.23 -4.80 -6.34
N ALA A 39 -6.56 -4.68 -7.64
CA ALA A 39 -6.07 -3.61 -8.50
C ALA A 39 -6.49 -2.22 -7.98
N ILE A 40 -7.72 -2.06 -7.51
CA ILE A 40 -8.20 -0.84 -6.85
C ILE A 40 -7.37 -0.54 -5.59
N GLY A 41 -7.10 -1.54 -4.76
CA GLY A 41 -6.24 -1.40 -3.58
C GLY A 41 -4.83 -0.89 -3.93
N MET A 42 -4.22 -1.43 -5.00
CA MET A 42 -2.92 -0.96 -5.49
C MET A 42 -2.98 0.51 -5.97
N GLY A 43 -4.08 0.91 -6.62
CA GLY A 43 -4.31 2.30 -7.01
C GLY A 43 -4.46 3.24 -5.81
N ILE A 44 -5.15 2.80 -4.76
CA ILE A 44 -5.29 3.55 -3.50
C ILE A 44 -3.91 3.69 -2.81
N ALA A 45 -3.08 2.65 -2.82
CA ALA A 45 -1.71 2.72 -2.30
C ALA A 45 -0.86 3.73 -3.08
N ALA A 46 -0.94 3.72 -4.42
CA ALA A 46 -0.26 4.71 -5.24
C ALA A 46 -0.70 6.14 -4.88
N LEU A 47 -2.01 6.36 -4.65
CA LEU A 47 -2.55 7.66 -4.21
C LEU A 47 -1.95 8.10 -2.87
N ALA A 48 -1.81 7.20 -1.90
CA ALA A 48 -1.19 7.50 -0.61
C ALA A 48 0.25 7.99 -0.77
N PHE A 49 1.03 7.32 -1.62
CA PHE A 49 2.41 7.73 -1.91
C PHE A 49 2.49 9.04 -2.72
N ILE A 50 1.50 9.32 -3.59
CA ILE A 50 1.39 10.63 -4.26
C ILE A 50 1.18 11.74 -3.21
N VAL A 51 0.30 11.53 -2.24
CA VAL A 51 0.07 12.50 -1.15
C VAL A 51 1.35 12.77 -0.38
N MET A 52 2.15 11.74 -0.08
CA MET A 52 3.46 11.90 0.56
C MET A 52 4.47 12.61 -0.31
N ALA A 53 4.57 12.26 -1.60
CA ALA A 53 5.48 12.90 -2.55
C ALA A 53 5.18 14.39 -2.70
N VAL A 54 3.90 14.72 -2.92
CA VAL A 54 3.44 16.11 -3.06
C VAL A 54 3.64 16.89 -1.76
N GLY A 55 3.26 16.32 -0.62
CA GLY A 55 3.47 16.96 0.68
C GLY A 55 4.95 17.21 0.99
N SER A 56 5.82 16.26 0.68
CA SER A 56 7.26 16.39 0.85
C SER A 56 7.88 17.43 -0.09
N TYR A 57 7.37 17.53 -1.32
CA TYR A 57 7.80 18.51 -2.30
C TYR A 57 7.44 19.94 -1.88
N PHE A 58 6.19 20.19 -1.52
CA PHE A 58 5.75 21.51 -1.08
C PHE A 58 6.36 21.94 0.25
N ALA A 59 6.68 21.00 1.13
CA ALA A 59 7.37 21.29 2.38
C ALA A 59 8.87 21.57 2.19
N ASN A 60 9.42 21.40 0.97
CA ASN A 60 10.86 21.53 0.70
C ASN A 60 11.72 20.78 1.72
N LEU A 61 11.37 19.53 2.00
CA LEU A 61 12.08 18.73 2.98
C LEU A 61 13.53 18.53 2.54
N PRO A 62 14.52 18.88 3.41
CA PRO A 62 15.94 18.70 3.12
C PRO A 62 16.28 17.20 2.99
N LEU A 63 17.45 16.90 2.40
CA LEU A 63 17.98 15.55 2.39
C LEU A 63 18.12 15.01 3.82
N HIS A 64 17.91 13.72 3.98
CA HIS A 64 18.04 13.08 5.30
C HIS A 64 19.43 13.29 5.93
N LYS A 65 20.49 13.28 5.12
CA LYS A 65 21.86 13.57 5.55
C LYS A 65 22.02 14.96 6.16
N ASP A 66 21.35 15.94 5.59
CA ASP A 66 21.43 17.34 6.06
C ASP A 66 20.68 17.48 7.40
N ILE A 67 19.61 16.73 7.60
CA ILE A 67 18.87 16.69 8.88
C ILE A 67 19.72 16.10 9.99
N ILE A 68 20.44 15.01 9.70
CA ILE A 68 21.34 14.36 10.68
C ILE A 68 22.51 15.29 11.02
N ALA A 69 23.09 15.98 10.02
CA ALA A 69 24.23 16.89 10.22
C ALA A 69 23.88 18.09 11.11
N VAL A 70 22.65 18.60 11.03
CA VAL A 70 22.19 19.78 11.79
C VAL A 70 21.52 19.39 13.13
N GLY A 71 21.17 18.11 13.31
CA GLY A 71 20.53 17.59 14.52
C GLY A 71 19.05 17.95 14.69
N THR A 72 18.54 18.88 13.89
CA THR A 72 17.11 19.27 13.88
C THR A 72 16.66 19.58 12.44
N SER A 73 15.45 19.15 12.08
CA SER A 73 14.87 19.54 10.81
C SER A 73 14.43 21.01 10.86
N PRO A 74 14.91 21.87 9.97
CA PRO A 74 14.47 23.27 9.89
C PRO A 74 13.01 23.37 9.42
N VAL A 75 12.49 22.33 8.80
CA VAL A 75 11.12 22.28 8.27
C VAL A 75 10.34 21.20 9.01
N LYS A 76 9.23 21.59 9.63
CA LYS A 76 8.30 20.69 10.30
C LYS A 76 7.11 20.45 9.39
N VAL A 77 6.87 19.19 9.02
CA VAL A 77 5.65 18.78 8.32
C VAL A 77 4.57 18.50 9.35
N THR A 78 3.34 18.91 9.05
CA THR A 78 2.20 18.70 9.93
C THR A 78 1.96 17.19 10.12
N PRO A 79 1.81 16.68 11.36
CA PRO A 79 1.50 15.28 11.64
C PRO A 79 0.27 14.77 10.88
N PHE A 80 -0.60 15.67 10.47
CA PHE A 80 -1.82 15.39 9.72
C PHE A 80 -1.55 14.74 8.36
N LEU A 81 -0.47 15.13 7.67
CA LEU A 81 -0.08 14.51 6.40
C LEU A 81 0.24 13.02 6.60
N LEU A 82 0.98 12.71 7.66
CA LEU A 82 1.35 11.33 7.98
C LEU A 82 0.11 10.51 8.38
N MET A 83 -0.77 11.06 9.22
CA MET A 83 -2.02 10.40 9.61
C MET A 83 -2.92 10.12 8.41
N LEU A 84 -3.07 11.09 7.50
CA LEU A 84 -3.84 10.93 6.27
C LEU A 84 -3.27 9.83 5.39
N THR A 85 -1.95 9.80 5.24
CA THR A 85 -1.27 8.77 4.44
C THR A 85 -1.47 7.39 5.06
N TYR A 86 -1.32 7.23 6.38
CA TYR A 86 -1.59 5.97 7.06
C TYR A 86 -3.04 5.51 6.89
N LEU A 87 -3.99 6.42 6.97
CA LEU A 87 -5.40 6.10 6.72
C LEU A 87 -5.63 5.57 5.31
N ILE A 88 -5.08 6.24 4.29
CA ILE A 88 -5.23 5.81 2.89
C ILE A 88 -4.52 4.47 2.67
N LEU A 89 -3.31 4.28 3.23
CA LEU A 89 -2.58 3.01 3.13
C LEU A 89 -3.33 1.87 3.82
N THR A 90 -3.95 2.11 4.96
CA THR A 90 -4.76 1.09 5.64
C THR A 90 -5.95 0.67 4.80
N VAL A 91 -6.62 1.62 4.14
CA VAL A 91 -7.69 1.28 3.19
C VAL A 91 -7.15 0.40 2.06
N ALA A 92 -6.01 0.77 1.47
CA ALA A 92 -5.36 -0.05 0.42
C ALA A 92 -5.03 -1.46 0.93
N GLU A 93 -4.48 -1.58 2.12
CA GLU A 93 -4.13 -2.85 2.76
C GLU A 93 -5.37 -3.76 2.94
N LEU A 94 -6.50 -3.20 3.38
CA LEU A 94 -7.75 -3.93 3.54
C LEU A 94 -8.34 -4.43 2.21
N TYR A 95 -8.01 -3.75 1.10
CA TYR A 95 -8.38 -4.21 -0.25
C TYR A 95 -7.43 -5.27 -0.80
N ILE A 96 -6.17 -5.33 -0.36
CA ILE A 96 -5.15 -6.23 -0.93
C ILE A 96 -5.01 -7.50 -0.10
N SER A 97 -4.73 -7.37 1.19
CA SER A 97 -4.28 -8.49 2.03
C SER A 97 -5.33 -9.57 2.23
N PRO A 98 -6.55 -9.30 2.72
CA PRO A 98 -7.53 -10.36 2.95
C PRO A 98 -8.07 -10.93 1.65
N LEU A 99 -8.21 -10.11 0.62
CA LEU A 99 -8.70 -10.54 -0.68
C LEU A 99 -7.68 -11.37 -1.44
N GLY A 100 -6.38 -11.04 -1.33
CA GLY A 100 -5.31 -11.80 -1.95
C GLY A 100 -5.22 -13.23 -1.43
N ILE A 101 -5.21 -13.42 -0.12
CA ILE A 101 -5.20 -14.76 0.50
C ILE A 101 -6.46 -15.54 0.12
N SER A 102 -7.62 -14.89 0.18
CA SER A 102 -8.89 -15.51 -0.21
C SER A 102 -8.94 -15.92 -1.68
N PHE A 103 -8.37 -15.08 -2.57
CA PHE A 103 -8.30 -15.36 -3.99
C PHE A 103 -7.42 -16.56 -4.28
N VAL A 104 -6.21 -16.59 -3.73
CA VAL A 104 -5.27 -17.72 -3.88
C VAL A 104 -5.91 -19.02 -3.39
N SER A 105 -6.61 -19.00 -2.25
CA SER A 105 -7.32 -20.17 -1.72
C SER A 105 -8.42 -20.68 -2.63
N LYS A 106 -9.09 -19.81 -3.38
CA LYS A 106 -10.20 -20.17 -4.27
C LYS A 106 -9.74 -20.70 -5.63
N VAL A 107 -8.64 -20.16 -6.14
CA VAL A 107 -8.10 -20.49 -7.47
C VAL A 107 -7.19 -21.72 -7.42
N ALA A 108 -6.53 -21.95 -6.29
CA ALA A 108 -5.60 -23.06 -6.13
C ALA A 108 -6.34 -24.41 -6.08
N PRO A 109 -5.90 -25.41 -6.86
CA PRO A 109 -6.38 -26.78 -6.71
C PRO A 109 -6.15 -27.29 -5.28
N PRO A 110 -7.07 -28.10 -4.71
CA PRO A 110 -6.98 -28.54 -3.31
C PRO A 110 -5.63 -29.18 -2.94
N LYS A 111 -5.01 -29.89 -3.86
CA LYS A 111 -3.71 -30.53 -3.68
C LYS A 111 -2.56 -29.53 -3.51
N TYR A 112 -2.66 -28.33 -4.09
CA TYR A 112 -1.59 -27.32 -4.13
C TYR A 112 -1.90 -26.06 -3.31
N GLN A 113 -2.98 -26.05 -2.58
CA GLN A 113 -3.43 -24.88 -1.82
C GLN A 113 -2.35 -24.35 -0.84
N GLY A 114 -1.69 -25.24 -0.11
CA GLY A 114 -0.62 -24.87 0.81
C GLY A 114 0.59 -24.24 0.12
N ILE A 115 0.99 -24.80 -1.03
CA ILE A 115 2.12 -24.29 -1.82
C ILE A 115 1.78 -22.90 -2.39
N MET A 116 0.58 -22.73 -2.91
CA MET A 116 0.13 -21.46 -3.48
C MET A 116 0.01 -20.36 -2.41
N GLN A 117 -0.51 -20.69 -1.23
CA GLN A 117 -0.54 -19.77 -0.09
C GLN A 117 0.86 -19.44 0.41
N GLY A 118 1.75 -20.45 0.51
CA GLY A 118 3.15 -20.24 0.82
C GLY A 118 3.85 -19.34 -0.19
N GLY A 119 3.55 -19.49 -1.48
CA GLY A 119 4.03 -18.59 -2.53
C GLY A 119 3.55 -17.16 -2.36
N TRP A 120 2.28 -16.93 -1.98
CA TRP A 120 1.75 -15.61 -1.66
C TRP A 120 2.51 -14.95 -0.49
N LEU A 121 2.70 -15.69 0.59
CA LEU A 121 3.46 -15.21 1.75
C LEU A 121 4.93 -14.96 1.41
N GLY A 122 5.52 -15.83 0.59
CA GLY A 122 6.89 -15.67 0.07
C GLY A 122 7.04 -14.40 -0.77
N ALA A 123 6.08 -14.14 -1.67
CA ALA A 123 6.06 -12.90 -2.44
C ALA A 123 5.94 -11.65 -1.54
N THR A 124 5.13 -11.72 -0.48
CA THR A 124 5.01 -10.66 0.51
C THR A 124 6.32 -10.43 1.26
N ALA A 125 7.00 -11.52 1.66
CA ALA A 125 8.32 -11.44 2.31
C ALA A 125 9.38 -10.81 1.40
N LEU A 126 9.42 -11.19 0.11
CA LEU A 126 10.29 -10.56 -0.87
C LEU A 126 9.97 -9.06 -1.06
N GLY A 127 8.69 -8.70 -1.10
CA GLY A 127 8.26 -7.30 -1.14
C GLY A 127 8.77 -6.51 0.05
N ASN A 128 8.70 -7.07 1.25
CA ASN A 128 9.24 -6.45 2.46
C ASN A 128 10.77 -6.28 2.40
N GLN A 129 11.49 -7.24 1.83
CA GLN A 129 12.93 -7.10 1.61
C GLN A 129 13.27 -5.97 0.62
N LEU A 130 12.45 -5.79 -0.41
CA LEU A 130 12.64 -4.70 -1.37
C LEU A 130 12.44 -3.30 -0.75
N LEU A 131 11.77 -3.18 0.40
CA LEU A 131 11.69 -1.92 1.14
C LEU A 131 13.05 -1.38 1.60
N VAL A 132 14.06 -2.24 1.72
CA VAL A 132 15.46 -1.83 1.98
C VAL A 132 15.97 -0.87 0.89
N ILE A 133 15.55 -1.06 -0.37
CA ILE A 133 15.86 -0.13 -1.46
C ILE A 133 15.33 1.27 -1.12
N GLY A 134 14.11 1.35 -0.57
CA GLY A 134 13.53 2.61 -0.12
C GLY A 134 14.36 3.30 0.96
N ALA A 135 14.91 2.54 1.92
CA ALA A 135 15.78 3.08 2.95
C ALA A 135 17.09 3.66 2.36
N ILE A 136 17.72 2.93 1.42
CA ILE A 136 18.93 3.40 0.72
C ILE A 136 18.64 4.65 -0.10
N LEU A 137 17.51 4.68 -0.81
CA LEU A 137 17.09 5.85 -1.59
C LEU A 137 16.83 7.06 -0.69
N TYR A 138 16.19 6.83 0.47
CA TYR A 138 15.88 7.87 1.43
C TYR A 138 17.12 8.63 1.94
N GLU A 139 18.26 7.93 2.03
CA GLU A 139 19.54 8.54 2.39
C GLU A 139 20.24 9.24 1.22
N SER A 140 19.96 8.82 -0.01
CA SER A 140 20.76 9.21 -1.19
C SER A 140 20.10 10.29 -2.04
N ILE A 141 18.78 10.36 -2.07
CA ILE A 141 18.00 11.27 -2.92
C ILE A 141 16.99 12.08 -2.11
N PRO A 142 16.46 13.19 -2.65
CA PRO A 142 15.40 13.96 -2.00
C PRO A 142 14.20 13.09 -1.62
N ILE A 143 13.62 13.36 -0.45
CA ILE A 143 12.54 12.57 0.15
C ILE A 143 11.34 12.42 -0.81
N TRP A 144 10.95 13.47 -1.53
CA TRP A 144 9.86 13.43 -2.49
C TRP A 144 10.13 12.48 -3.67
N MET A 145 11.39 12.37 -4.11
CA MET A 145 11.79 11.42 -5.16
C MET A 145 11.66 9.97 -4.68
N THR A 146 12.03 9.69 -3.44
CA THR A 146 11.85 8.36 -2.84
C THR A 146 10.38 7.93 -2.88
N TRP A 147 9.47 8.82 -2.48
CA TRP A 147 8.03 8.53 -2.56
C TRP A 147 7.54 8.34 -3.99
N THR A 148 8.10 9.10 -4.95
CA THR A 148 7.76 8.94 -6.38
C THR A 148 8.16 7.56 -6.91
N VAL A 149 9.27 6.99 -6.46
CA VAL A 149 9.65 5.60 -6.83
C VAL A 149 8.58 4.60 -6.36
N PHE A 150 8.05 4.76 -5.15
CA PHE A 150 6.97 3.90 -4.66
C PHE A 150 5.66 4.11 -5.44
N VAL A 151 5.34 5.35 -5.85
CA VAL A 151 4.19 5.62 -6.75
C VAL A 151 4.33 4.84 -8.04
N VAL A 152 5.50 4.89 -8.68
CA VAL A 152 5.77 4.19 -9.94
C VAL A 152 5.65 2.67 -9.74
N ALA A 153 6.23 2.12 -8.68
CA ALA A 153 6.15 0.69 -8.38
C ALA A 153 4.70 0.22 -8.19
N CYS A 154 3.90 0.95 -7.39
CA CYS A 154 2.48 0.64 -7.18
C CYS A 154 1.67 0.77 -8.48
N THR A 155 1.97 1.77 -9.30
CA THR A 155 1.28 2.00 -10.58
C THR A 155 1.60 0.87 -11.58
N ILE A 156 2.85 0.45 -11.69
CA ILE A 156 3.25 -0.69 -12.53
C ILE A 156 2.52 -1.95 -12.05
N SER A 157 2.50 -2.21 -10.74
CA SER A 157 1.81 -3.38 -10.17
C SER A 157 0.31 -3.34 -10.45
N MET A 158 -0.33 -2.17 -10.34
CA MET A 158 -1.74 -1.98 -10.69
C MET A 158 -2.00 -2.29 -12.17
N PHE A 159 -1.20 -1.74 -13.08
CA PHE A 159 -1.36 -2.00 -14.52
C PHE A 159 -1.11 -3.46 -14.86
N THR A 160 -0.11 -4.10 -14.26
CA THR A 160 0.13 -5.54 -14.43
C THR A 160 -1.09 -6.35 -14.02
N MET A 161 -1.68 -6.02 -12.86
CA MET A 161 -2.89 -6.69 -12.39
C MET A 161 -4.08 -6.47 -13.32
N ILE A 162 -4.28 -5.24 -13.81
CA ILE A 162 -5.34 -4.91 -14.78
C ILE A 162 -5.13 -5.67 -16.10
N PHE A 163 -3.90 -5.76 -16.59
CA PHE A 163 -3.58 -6.49 -17.81
C PHE A 163 -3.86 -7.99 -17.67
N MET A 164 -3.57 -8.55 -16.50
CA MET A 164 -3.83 -9.96 -16.20
C MET A 164 -5.30 -10.27 -15.89
N LEU A 165 -6.17 -9.28 -15.73
CA LEU A 165 -7.58 -9.50 -15.39
C LEU A 165 -8.27 -10.47 -16.34
N LYS A 166 -8.03 -10.35 -17.65
CA LYS A 166 -8.60 -11.24 -18.67
C LYS A 166 -8.21 -12.71 -18.51
N TRP A 167 -7.09 -12.96 -17.84
CA TRP A 167 -6.59 -14.32 -17.57
C TRP A 167 -7.07 -14.86 -16.22
N LEU A 168 -7.44 -13.95 -15.30
CA LEU A 168 -7.83 -14.27 -13.92
C LEU A 168 -9.35 -14.32 -13.73
N GLU A 169 -10.14 -13.77 -14.67
CA GLU A 169 -11.61 -13.84 -14.76
C GLU A 169 -12.05 -14.90 -15.77
#